data_e38ed2fe709975c3314c19ecadfd6159
#
_entry.id   e38ed2fe709975c3314c19ecadfd6159
#
_cell.length_a   1.000
_cell.length_b   1.000
_cell.length_c   1.000
_cell.angle_alpha   90.00
_cell.angle_beta   90.00
_cell.angle_gamma   90.00
#
_symmetry.space_group_name_H-M   'P 1'
#
loop_
_entity.id
_entity.type
_entity.pdbx_description
1 polymer ?
#
loop_
_entity_poly.entity_id
_entity_poly.type
_entity_poly.pdbx_seq_one_letter_code
_entity_poly.pdbx_strand_id
1 'polypeptide(L)'
;MRGTPFYLLIVILLLLTVAISCEKSIPVIERPEQEDPEPDPPGGDHSHKYPTPVTETAIAFPGAWGGGMYTSGGRGGKVIRVTTLEDNGLPGSLRHAVNHSGARIILFDVSGTIRLKSKLDITQGNLTLAGQSAPGGGVTLADFPVEIKADNVIVRYLRFRLGDKRVTGEADAFGARNRKNLIIDHCSMSWSTDECASFYDNENFTLQWCILSESLRLSLHEKGTHGYGGIWGGVNASFLYNLLLHHDSRTPRFCGSRYSNNPDRESVDFRNNLLYNWGANNIYGGEGGSYNLVNNYYKPGPASSNRSRLLQPYADDGKNAQPKGTYGRFYLSGNQVAGNSSVTANNRLGVHLHSTFTNHAPGVTVDDILADKAFEMSETVTYSAVDAFEKVLQHAGSSRSRDAIDSRLVEETRNGTTTFMGMSAENSSPYPKPGIIDSQDDLKPVDAGADWSAWPTLTEGTAPADSDGDGMPDTWEKLKGLDPETADAGGRHLSTAYDNIEVYLNDLAATAQ
;
A
#
# COMPACT_ATOMS: atom_id res chain seq x y z
N MET A 1 45.32 51.49 -35.57
CA MET A 1 44.98 51.55 -36.98
C MET A 1 43.76 50.69 -37.20
N ARG A 2 42.64 51.32 -37.41
CA ARG A 2 41.78 51.32 -38.60
C ARG A 2 41.53 49.88 -39.12
N GLY A 3 40.33 49.37 -39.26
CA GLY A 3 39.10 50.00 -39.73
C GLY A 3 37.94 48.99 -39.71
N THR A 4 36.86 49.54 -39.60
CA THR A 4 35.46 49.51 -39.96
C THR A 4 34.80 48.26 -40.56
N PRO A 5 33.45 48.24 -40.47
CA PRO A 5 32.60 47.06 -40.49
C PRO A 5 31.96 46.78 -41.85
N PHE A 6 31.47 45.58 -42.04
CA PHE A 6 30.65 45.24 -43.20
C PHE A 6 29.25 44.80 -42.77
N TYR A 7 28.29 45.58 -43.22
CA TYR A 7 26.87 45.24 -43.22
C TYR A 7 26.60 44.08 -44.19
N LEU A 8 25.79 43.12 -43.79
CA LEU A 8 25.20 42.20 -44.75
C LEU A 8 23.67 42.15 -44.60
N LEU A 9 23.07 42.37 -45.73
CA LEU A 9 21.67 42.57 -46.08
C LEU A 9 20.82 41.34 -45.75
N ILE A 10 19.65 41.60 -45.14
CA ILE A 10 18.56 40.63 -44.97
C ILE A 10 17.83 40.50 -46.31
N VAL A 11 17.75 39.30 -46.85
CA VAL A 11 16.79 38.96 -47.92
C VAL A 11 15.73 38.02 -47.28
N ILE A 12 14.54 38.58 -47.13
CA ILE A 12 13.35 37.81 -46.71
C ILE A 12 12.81 37.09 -47.95
N LEU A 13 12.85 35.78 -47.95
CA LEU A 13 12.16 34.95 -48.94
C LEU A 13 10.92 34.32 -48.25
N LEU A 14 9.75 34.88 -48.57
CA LEU A 14 8.45 34.27 -48.22
C LEU A 14 8.26 32.99 -49.05
N LEU A 15 8.29 31.85 -48.40
CA LEU A 15 7.77 30.62 -48.96
C LEU A 15 6.44 30.30 -48.25
N LEU A 16 5.34 30.53 -48.95
CA LEU A 16 4.03 30.00 -48.61
C LEU A 16 4.07 28.47 -48.77
N THR A 17 4.10 27.74 -47.66
CA THR A 17 3.73 26.33 -47.63
C THR A 17 2.30 26.22 -47.13
N VAL A 18 1.41 25.85 -48.03
CA VAL A 18 0.02 25.45 -47.69
C VAL A 18 0.11 24.13 -46.99
N ALA A 19 -0.03 24.13 -45.64
CA ALA A 19 -0.26 22.94 -44.86
C ALA A 19 -1.74 22.59 -44.97
N ILE A 20 -2.06 21.53 -45.69
CA ILE A 20 -3.40 20.89 -45.66
C ILE A 20 -3.46 20.14 -44.34
N SER A 21 -4.06 20.79 -43.34
CA SER A 21 -4.45 20.13 -42.08
C SER A 21 -5.68 19.26 -42.36
N CYS A 22 -5.48 17.96 -42.32
CA CYS A 22 -6.58 17.00 -42.34
C CYS A 22 -7.07 16.87 -40.89
N GLU A 23 -7.90 17.82 -40.43
CA GLU A 23 -8.68 17.67 -39.22
C GLU A 23 -9.70 16.55 -39.43
N LYS A 24 -9.45 15.39 -38.83
CA LYS A 24 -10.50 14.42 -38.59
C LYS A 24 -11.43 15.00 -37.54
N SER A 25 -12.54 15.56 -37.97
CA SER A 25 -13.66 15.93 -37.11
C SER A 25 -14.13 14.67 -36.37
N ILE A 26 -13.89 14.63 -35.07
CA ILE A 26 -14.56 13.69 -34.16
C ILE A 26 -16.06 14.07 -34.23
N PRO A 27 -16.96 13.14 -34.53
CA PRO A 27 -18.39 13.45 -34.49
C PRO A 27 -18.75 13.88 -33.07
N VAL A 28 -19.20 15.12 -32.92
CA VAL A 28 -19.87 15.59 -31.71
C VAL A 28 -21.15 14.76 -31.62
N ILE A 29 -21.17 13.82 -30.68
CA ILE A 29 -22.43 13.18 -30.29
C ILE A 29 -23.22 14.28 -29.58
N GLU A 30 -24.17 14.86 -30.30
CA GLU A 30 -25.18 15.73 -29.69
C GLU A 30 -25.86 14.92 -28.60
N ARG A 31 -25.68 15.35 -27.37
CA ARG A 31 -26.44 14.85 -26.22
C ARG A 31 -27.90 15.16 -26.52
N PRO A 32 -28.83 14.18 -26.46
CA PRO A 32 -30.25 14.52 -26.63
C PRO A 32 -30.60 15.61 -25.62
N GLU A 33 -31.29 16.67 -26.06
CA GLU A 33 -31.87 17.66 -25.17
C GLU A 33 -32.69 16.89 -24.13
N GLN A 34 -32.32 17.04 -22.87
CA GLN A 34 -33.09 16.52 -21.76
C GLN A 34 -34.32 17.46 -21.68
N GLU A 35 -35.46 16.94 -22.10
CA GLU A 35 -36.73 17.62 -21.84
C GLU A 35 -36.83 17.85 -20.32
N ASP A 36 -37.03 19.09 -19.89
CA ASP A 36 -37.33 19.37 -18.50
C ASP A 36 -38.58 18.56 -18.11
N PRO A 37 -38.52 17.85 -16.97
CA PRO A 37 -39.69 17.06 -16.55
C PRO A 37 -40.88 18.01 -16.36
N GLU A 38 -42.02 17.66 -16.96
CA GLU A 38 -43.26 18.35 -16.70
C GLU A 38 -43.51 18.43 -15.17
N PRO A 39 -43.98 19.55 -14.63
CA PRO A 39 -44.27 19.66 -13.20
C PRO A 39 -45.37 18.63 -12.83
N ASP A 40 -45.08 17.79 -11.87
CA ASP A 40 -45.98 16.77 -11.36
C ASP A 40 -47.33 17.37 -10.95
N PRO A 41 -48.47 16.72 -11.24
CA PRO A 41 -49.78 17.17 -10.81
C PRO A 41 -49.87 17.17 -9.27
N PRO A 42 -50.50 18.15 -8.64
CA PRO A 42 -50.57 18.23 -7.18
C PRO A 42 -51.36 17.04 -6.62
N GLY A 43 -50.67 16.18 -5.89
CA GLY A 43 -51.23 15.00 -5.21
C GLY A 43 -50.62 13.64 -5.61
N GLY A 44 -49.51 13.65 -6.39
CA GLY A 44 -48.77 12.43 -6.70
C GLY A 44 -48.08 11.80 -5.45
N ASP A 45 -47.96 10.48 -5.46
CA ASP A 45 -47.13 9.74 -4.50
C ASP A 45 -45.68 10.21 -4.66
N HIS A 46 -45.17 11.00 -3.72
CA HIS A 46 -43.80 11.53 -3.70
C HIS A 46 -42.77 10.47 -3.21
N SER A 47 -43.10 9.17 -3.27
CA SER A 47 -42.11 8.13 -2.95
C SER A 47 -40.98 8.18 -3.97
N HIS A 48 -39.74 8.40 -3.50
CA HIS A 48 -38.55 8.36 -4.32
C HIS A 48 -38.44 6.99 -5.03
N LYS A 49 -38.25 7.01 -6.35
CA LYS A 49 -38.11 5.78 -7.14
C LYS A 49 -36.64 5.43 -7.31
N TYR A 50 -36.17 4.51 -6.50
CA TYR A 50 -34.79 4.02 -6.57
C TYR A 50 -34.47 3.34 -7.92
N PRO A 51 -33.20 3.42 -8.37
CA PRO A 51 -32.71 2.67 -9.52
C PRO A 51 -32.79 1.15 -9.28
N THR A 52 -32.74 0.35 -10.36
CA THR A 52 -32.62 -1.10 -10.21
C THR A 52 -31.20 -1.48 -9.77
N PRO A 53 -31.00 -2.19 -8.66
CA PRO A 53 -29.68 -2.55 -8.19
C PRO A 53 -28.91 -3.43 -9.18
N VAL A 54 -27.59 -3.19 -9.30
CA VAL A 54 -26.70 -4.05 -10.06
C VAL A 54 -26.56 -5.38 -9.30
N THR A 55 -26.77 -6.50 -10.01
CA THR A 55 -26.60 -7.85 -9.43
C THR A 55 -25.14 -8.25 -9.48
N GLU A 56 -24.55 -8.46 -8.31
CA GLU A 56 -23.13 -8.83 -8.18
C GLU A 56 -22.87 -9.67 -6.91
N THR A 57 -21.67 -10.27 -6.83
CA THR A 57 -21.25 -11.06 -5.66
C THR A 57 -20.37 -10.22 -4.75
N ALA A 58 -20.66 -10.25 -3.46
CA ALA A 58 -19.91 -9.49 -2.47
C ALA A 58 -18.49 -10.03 -2.27
N ILE A 59 -17.51 -9.19 -2.54
CA ILE A 59 -16.14 -9.30 -2.02
C ILE A 59 -15.87 -8.07 -1.13
N ALA A 60 -14.65 -7.88 -0.63
CA ALA A 60 -14.34 -6.72 0.20
C ALA A 60 -14.67 -5.40 -0.53
N PHE A 61 -14.24 -5.28 -1.77
CA PHE A 61 -14.54 -4.19 -2.73
C PHE A 61 -14.09 -4.64 -4.13
N PRO A 62 -14.56 -4.05 -5.22
CA PRO A 62 -14.07 -4.34 -6.58
C PRO A 62 -12.55 -4.18 -6.67
N GLY A 63 -11.85 -5.23 -7.12
CA GLY A 63 -10.39 -5.25 -7.16
C GLY A 63 -9.70 -5.77 -5.88
N ALA A 64 -10.46 -6.26 -4.91
CA ALA A 64 -9.92 -7.04 -3.80
C ALA A 64 -9.53 -8.44 -4.27
N TRP A 65 -8.29 -8.86 -3.95
CA TRP A 65 -7.74 -10.16 -4.36
C TRP A 65 -7.13 -10.91 -3.17
N GLY A 66 -6.82 -12.19 -3.39
CA GLY A 66 -6.08 -13.01 -2.44
C GLY A 66 -6.87 -13.40 -1.21
N GLY A 67 -6.18 -13.84 -0.17
CA GLY A 67 -6.78 -14.43 1.04
C GLY A 67 -7.80 -13.56 1.75
N GLY A 68 -7.59 -12.23 1.76
CA GLY A 68 -8.48 -11.26 2.39
C GLY A 68 -9.66 -10.80 1.53
N MET A 69 -9.82 -11.31 0.30
CA MET A 69 -10.80 -10.78 -0.66
C MET A 69 -12.26 -10.85 -0.21
N TYR A 70 -12.58 -11.73 0.73
CA TYR A 70 -13.94 -11.88 1.26
C TYR A 70 -14.16 -11.16 2.61
N THR A 71 -13.21 -10.34 3.05
CA THR A 71 -13.36 -9.51 4.25
C THR A 71 -14.53 -8.54 4.06
N SER A 72 -15.51 -8.56 4.96
CA SER A 72 -16.67 -7.68 4.85
C SER A 72 -16.48 -6.33 5.52
N GLY A 73 -15.48 -6.22 6.42
CA GLY A 73 -15.23 -4.99 7.16
C GLY A 73 -16.44 -4.48 7.91
N GLY A 74 -16.78 -3.23 7.70
CA GLY A 74 -17.90 -2.53 8.34
C GLY A 74 -19.25 -2.64 7.63
N ARG A 75 -19.39 -3.47 6.59
CA ARG A 75 -20.63 -3.62 5.80
C ARG A 75 -21.84 -3.87 6.70
N GLY A 76 -22.95 -3.20 6.40
CA GLY A 76 -24.20 -3.25 7.20
C GLY A 76 -24.11 -2.50 8.52
N GLY A 77 -23.02 -1.78 8.76
CA GLY A 77 -22.78 -1.06 10.01
C GLY A 77 -23.07 0.43 9.93
N LYS A 78 -22.70 1.14 10.99
CA LYS A 78 -22.85 2.60 11.07
C LYS A 78 -21.77 3.31 10.29
N VAL A 79 -22.12 4.42 9.67
CA VAL A 79 -21.15 5.40 9.17
C VAL A 79 -20.73 6.30 10.32
N ILE A 80 -19.41 6.44 10.53
CA ILE A 80 -18.81 7.33 11.54
C ILE A 80 -17.82 8.25 10.84
N ARG A 81 -17.98 9.57 11.04
CA ARG A 81 -17.16 10.60 10.37
C ARG A 81 -16.05 11.09 11.28
N VAL A 82 -14.83 11.13 10.78
CA VAL A 82 -13.69 11.80 11.42
C VAL A 82 -13.66 13.24 10.93
N THR A 83 -13.95 14.15 11.83
CA THR A 83 -14.13 15.58 11.54
C THR A 83 -13.02 16.46 12.12
N THR A 84 -12.05 15.86 12.81
CA THR A 84 -10.89 16.56 13.38
C THR A 84 -9.60 15.75 13.23
N LEU A 85 -8.48 16.45 13.09
CA LEU A 85 -7.14 15.85 13.11
C LEU A 85 -6.61 15.61 14.54
N GLU A 86 -7.37 16.01 15.58
CA GLU A 86 -6.97 15.86 16.97
C GLU A 86 -7.13 14.41 17.46
N ASP A 87 -6.09 13.86 18.07
CA ASP A 87 -6.13 12.55 18.74
C ASP A 87 -6.51 12.73 20.23
N ASN A 88 -7.77 13.12 20.48
CA ASN A 88 -8.29 13.43 21.82
C ASN A 88 -9.27 12.40 22.38
N GLY A 89 -9.66 11.37 21.59
CA GLY A 89 -10.61 10.34 21.99
C GLY A 89 -12.06 10.81 22.09
N LEU A 90 -12.37 12.05 21.73
CA LEU A 90 -13.73 12.60 21.74
C LEU A 90 -14.41 12.34 20.38
N PRO A 91 -15.77 12.44 20.31
CA PRO A 91 -16.51 12.35 19.07
C PRO A 91 -15.89 13.24 17.97
N GLY A 92 -15.80 12.70 16.75
CA GLY A 92 -15.12 13.34 15.62
C GLY A 92 -13.64 12.99 15.50
N SER A 93 -12.97 12.45 16.52
CA SER A 93 -11.59 11.97 16.40
C SER A 93 -11.53 10.52 15.88
N LEU A 94 -10.43 10.18 15.18
CA LEU A 94 -10.18 8.81 14.71
C LEU A 94 -10.18 7.80 15.87
N ARG A 95 -9.52 8.13 17.00
CA ARG A 95 -9.46 7.24 18.17
C ARG A 95 -10.84 6.92 18.72
N HIS A 96 -11.75 7.88 18.77
CA HIS A 96 -13.14 7.63 19.14
C HIS A 96 -13.82 6.68 18.15
N ALA A 97 -13.68 6.94 16.87
CA ALA A 97 -14.32 6.15 15.81
C ALA A 97 -13.85 4.69 15.79
N VAL A 98 -12.54 4.42 15.93
CA VAL A 98 -12.02 3.03 15.96
C VAL A 98 -12.41 2.27 17.22
N ASN A 99 -12.64 2.95 18.34
CA ASN A 99 -13.05 2.35 19.60
C ASN A 99 -14.57 2.07 19.70
N HIS A 100 -15.35 2.58 18.73
CA HIS A 100 -16.79 2.30 18.70
C HIS A 100 -17.05 0.80 18.49
N SER A 101 -18.01 0.23 19.18
CA SER A 101 -18.41 -1.17 19.05
C SER A 101 -19.38 -1.40 17.90
N GLY A 102 -19.39 -2.63 17.38
CA GLY A 102 -20.25 -3.05 16.26
C GLY A 102 -19.67 -2.74 14.88
N ALA A 103 -20.36 -3.20 13.85
CA ALA A 103 -19.96 -2.96 12.46
C ALA A 103 -20.02 -1.47 12.14
N ARG A 104 -18.97 -0.96 11.46
CA ARG A 104 -18.86 0.46 11.12
C ARG A 104 -17.92 0.76 9.96
N ILE A 105 -18.28 1.76 9.20
CA ILE A 105 -17.47 2.34 8.14
C ILE A 105 -17.03 3.73 8.61
N ILE A 106 -15.72 3.96 8.69
CA ILE A 106 -15.15 5.23 9.13
C ILE A 106 -14.74 6.04 7.92
N LEU A 107 -15.34 7.21 7.76
CA LEU A 107 -15.05 8.21 6.74
C LEU A 107 -14.20 9.34 7.34
N PHE A 108 -13.51 10.07 6.47
CA PHE A 108 -12.73 11.23 6.83
C PHE A 108 -13.26 12.47 6.10
N ASP A 109 -13.72 13.46 6.86
CA ASP A 109 -14.14 14.78 6.37
C ASP A 109 -13.00 15.79 6.41
N VAL A 110 -11.85 15.37 6.88
CA VAL A 110 -10.65 16.18 7.05
C VAL A 110 -9.48 15.60 6.25
N SER A 111 -8.56 16.46 5.84
CA SER A 111 -7.27 16.09 5.28
C SER A 111 -6.14 16.66 6.14
N GLY A 112 -5.05 15.92 6.27
CA GLY A 112 -3.92 16.34 7.06
C GLY A 112 -3.26 15.22 7.85
N THR A 113 -2.39 15.60 8.79
CA THR A 113 -1.68 14.66 9.64
C THR A 113 -2.32 14.57 11.03
N ILE A 114 -2.88 13.41 11.35
CA ILE A 114 -3.31 13.08 12.71
C ILE A 114 -2.08 12.66 13.51
N ARG A 115 -1.65 13.55 14.42
CA ARG A 115 -0.56 13.27 15.34
C ARG A 115 -1.07 12.47 16.51
N LEU A 116 -0.83 11.17 16.48
CA LEU A 116 -1.25 10.26 17.55
C LEU A 116 -0.54 10.65 18.87
N LYS A 117 -1.24 10.55 19.98
CA LYS A 117 -0.70 10.83 21.34
C LYS A 117 -0.24 9.56 22.06
N SER A 118 -0.61 8.41 21.53
CA SER A 118 -0.22 7.08 22.00
C SER A 118 -0.49 6.05 20.91
N LYS A 119 0.05 4.84 21.07
CA LYS A 119 -0.28 3.69 20.19
C LYS A 119 -1.79 3.60 19.94
N LEU A 120 -2.17 3.38 18.69
CA LEU A 120 -3.56 3.18 18.30
C LEU A 120 -3.83 1.70 18.08
N ASP A 121 -4.37 1.04 19.08
CA ASP A 121 -4.81 -0.34 18.99
C ASP A 121 -6.26 -0.40 18.48
N ILE A 122 -6.47 -1.06 17.33
CA ILE A 122 -7.81 -1.30 16.77
C ILE A 122 -8.33 -2.61 17.35
N THR A 123 -9.05 -2.52 18.48
CA THR A 123 -9.52 -3.68 19.25
C THR A 123 -10.94 -4.13 18.91
N GLN A 124 -11.66 -3.32 18.11
CA GLN A 124 -13.02 -3.62 17.67
C GLN A 124 -13.02 -3.98 16.20
N GLY A 125 -13.42 -5.20 15.86
CA GLY A 125 -13.52 -5.70 14.48
C GLY A 125 -14.77 -5.22 13.75
N ASN A 126 -15.06 -5.86 12.60
CA ASN A 126 -16.11 -5.46 11.68
C ASN A 126 -15.98 -3.96 11.30
N LEU A 127 -14.81 -3.60 10.81
CA LEU A 127 -14.41 -2.22 10.59
C LEU A 127 -13.92 -2.00 9.15
N THR A 128 -14.36 -0.91 8.55
CA THR A 128 -13.72 -0.34 7.35
C THR A 128 -13.18 1.06 7.67
N LEU A 129 -11.86 1.26 7.48
CA LEU A 129 -11.21 2.57 7.47
C LEU A 129 -11.08 3.02 6.02
N ALA A 130 -11.94 3.96 5.61
CA ALA A 130 -12.06 4.41 4.23
C ALA A 130 -11.29 5.71 3.99
N GLY A 131 -9.95 5.66 3.97
CA GLY A 131 -9.09 6.83 3.74
C GLY A 131 -9.34 7.52 2.40
N GLN A 132 -9.90 6.83 1.40
CA GLN A 132 -10.28 7.42 0.11
C GLN A 132 -11.39 8.46 0.19
N SER A 133 -12.16 8.51 1.30
CA SER A 133 -13.17 9.55 1.51
C SER A 133 -12.57 10.90 1.90
N ALA A 134 -11.33 10.91 2.39
CA ALA A 134 -10.69 12.14 2.83
C ALA A 134 -10.56 13.15 1.67
N PRO A 135 -10.91 14.42 1.90
CA PRO A 135 -10.75 15.46 0.90
C PRO A 135 -9.26 15.81 0.70
N GLY A 136 -8.94 16.64 -0.28
CA GLY A 136 -7.62 17.20 -0.50
C GLY A 136 -6.49 16.17 -0.57
N GLY A 137 -5.46 16.33 0.25
CA GLY A 137 -4.26 15.50 0.27
C GLY A 137 -4.40 14.18 1.03
N GLY A 138 -5.59 13.81 1.52
CA GLY A 138 -5.80 12.58 2.28
C GLY A 138 -5.31 12.66 3.73
N VAL A 139 -5.13 11.50 4.40
CA VAL A 139 -4.79 11.43 5.83
C VAL A 139 -3.50 10.66 6.07
N THR A 140 -2.66 11.21 6.95
CA THR A 140 -1.47 10.56 7.50
C THR A 140 -1.62 10.37 9.02
N LEU A 141 -1.32 9.17 9.53
CA LEU A 141 -1.19 8.88 10.95
C LEU A 141 0.30 8.91 11.31
N ALA A 142 0.67 9.68 12.34
CA ALA A 142 2.06 9.95 12.69
C ALA A 142 2.35 9.73 14.18
N ASP A 143 3.63 9.63 14.50
CA ASP A 143 4.20 9.69 15.85
C ASP A 143 4.08 8.41 16.69
N PHE A 144 3.07 7.56 16.51
CA PHE A 144 2.91 6.31 17.25
C PHE A 144 2.43 5.16 16.38
N PRO A 145 2.72 3.89 16.77
CA PRO A 145 2.28 2.72 16.04
C PRO A 145 0.77 2.59 15.93
N VAL A 146 0.33 1.94 14.84
CA VAL A 146 -1.04 1.46 14.70
C VAL A 146 -1.04 -0.07 14.62
N GLU A 147 -1.86 -0.73 15.43
CA GLU A 147 -1.95 -2.20 15.43
C GLU A 147 -3.40 -2.67 15.33
N ILE A 148 -3.68 -3.59 14.40
CA ILE A 148 -4.96 -4.26 14.29
C ILE A 148 -4.95 -5.46 15.27
N LYS A 149 -5.81 -5.39 16.28
CA LYS A 149 -6.02 -6.42 17.30
C LYS A 149 -7.40 -7.07 17.24
N ALA A 150 -8.07 -6.93 16.11
CA ALA A 150 -9.41 -7.44 15.87
C ALA A 150 -9.52 -8.07 14.48
N ASP A 151 -10.52 -8.90 14.28
CA ASP A 151 -10.80 -9.59 13.04
C ASP A 151 -11.78 -8.80 12.17
N ASN A 152 -11.82 -9.13 10.87
CA ASN A 152 -12.71 -8.55 9.87
C ASN A 152 -12.52 -7.04 9.71
N VAL A 153 -11.34 -6.64 9.23
CA VAL A 153 -10.96 -5.24 9.08
C VAL A 153 -10.48 -4.95 7.65
N ILE A 154 -11.00 -3.89 7.07
CA ILE A 154 -10.59 -3.29 5.79
C ILE A 154 -9.92 -1.95 6.08
N VAL A 155 -8.72 -1.71 5.53
CA VAL A 155 -8.02 -0.42 5.62
C VAL A 155 -7.58 0.01 4.23
N ARG A 156 -7.98 1.21 3.80
CA ARG A 156 -7.68 1.71 2.45
C ARG A 156 -7.20 3.16 2.45
N TYR A 157 -6.23 3.48 1.60
CA TYR A 157 -5.77 4.84 1.25
C TYR A 157 -5.30 5.69 2.45
N LEU A 158 -4.67 5.08 3.45
CA LEU A 158 -4.08 5.78 4.60
C LEU A 158 -2.56 5.71 4.55
N ARG A 159 -1.90 6.69 5.17
CA ARG A 159 -0.45 6.70 5.39
C ARG A 159 -0.14 6.52 6.86
N PHE A 160 0.82 5.64 7.16
CA PHE A 160 1.31 5.35 8.50
C PHE A 160 2.80 5.73 8.52
N ARG A 161 3.12 6.95 9.02
CA ARG A 161 4.47 7.49 9.06
C ARG A 161 4.90 7.71 10.50
N LEU A 162 5.48 6.65 11.10
CA LEU A 162 5.78 6.60 12.53
C LEU A 162 6.75 7.72 12.96
N GLY A 163 7.99 7.65 12.49
CA GLY A 163 9.08 8.53 12.95
C GLY A 163 9.63 8.16 14.31
N ASP A 164 10.81 8.70 14.65
CA ASP A 164 11.57 8.38 15.87
C ASP A 164 11.42 9.40 17.01
N LYS A 165 10.58 10.44 16.87
CA LYS A 165 10.54 11.54 17.83
C LYS A 165 9.69 11.27 19.08
N ARG A 166 8.72 10.37 18.99
CA ARG A 166 7.72 10.15 20.05
C ARG A 166 7.74 8.74 20.61
N VAL A 167 8.24 7.76 19.87
CA VAL A 167 8.40 6.39 20.34
C VAL A 167 9.64 6.27 21.24
N THR A 168 9.66 5.30 22.15
CA THR A 168 10.73 5.08 23.13
C THR A 168 11.40 3.73 22.99
N GLY A 169 11.48 3.19 21.78
CA GLY A 169 12.08 1.88 21.50
C GLY A 169 11.61 1.28 20.19
N GLU A 170 11.59 -0.03 20.14
CA GLU A 170 11.17 -0.82 18.98
C GLU A 170 9.69 -0.57 18.64
N ALA A 171 9.39 -0.22 17.41
CA ALA A 171 8.00 -0.01 16.97
C ALA A 171 7.83 -0.20 15.47
N ASP A 172 6.84 -1.01 15.11
CA ASP A 172 6.34 -1.12 13.75
C ASP A 172 5.44 0.08 13.44
N ALA A 173 5.47 0.55 12.20
CA ALA A 173 4.56 1.64 11.83
C ALA A 173 3.10 1.17 11.76
N PHE A 174 2.89 -0.03 11.18
CA PHE A 174 1.57 -0.65 11.09
C PHE A 174 1.67 -2.17 11.11
N GLY A 175 0.78 -2.87 11.81
CA GLY A 175 0.85 -4.31 11.89
C GLY A 175 -0.42 -5.01 12.35
N ALA A 176 -0.42 -6.34 12.17
CA ALA A 176 -1.41 -7.26 12.72
C ALA A 176 -0.81 -8.64 12.92
N ARG A 177 -1.16 -9.30 14.01
CA ARG A 177 -0.75 -10.67 14.28
C ARG A 177 -1.89 -11.48 14.90
N ASN A 178 -2.02 -12.76 14.52
CA ASN A 178 -3.06 -13.68 15.00
C ASN A 178 -4.49 -13.14 14.77
N ARG A 179 -4.73 -12.53 13.60
CA ARG A 179 -6.05 -11.99 13.20
C ARG A 179 -6.59 -12.70 11.98
N LYS A 180 -7.89 -12.54 11.71
CA LYS A 180 -8.57 -13.18 10.58
C LYS A 180 -9.33 -12.18 9.73
N ASN A 181 -9.37 -12.47 8.42
CA ASN A 181 -10.14 -11.69 7.46
C ASN A 181 -9.72 -10.21 7.47
N LEU A 182 -8.52 -9.96 7.00
CA LEU A 182 -7.97 -8.61 6.90
C LEU A 182 -7.60 -8.30 5.45
N ILE A 183 -7.88 -7.09 5.00
CA ILE A 183 -7.34 -6.55 3.74
C ILE A 183 -6.86 -5.12 3.93
N ILE A 184 -5.61 -4.89 3.56
CA ILE A 184 -4.94 -3.59 3.58
C ILE A 184 -4.65 -3.23 2.13
N ASP A 185 -5.17 -2.09 1.67
CA ASP A 185 -5.18 -1.73 0.26
C ASP A 185 -4.78 -0.27 0.04
N HIS A 186 -3.87 -0.01 -0.89
CA HIS A 186 -3.41 1.32 -1.27
C HIS A 186 -2.95 2.18 -0.07
N CYS A 187 -2.23 1.58 0.88
CA CYS A 187 -1.67 2.30 2.03
C CYS A 187 -0.16 2.52 1.88
N SER A 188 0.38 3.51 2.58
CA SER A 188 1.82 3.77 2.66
C SER A 188 2.31 3.63 4.09
N MET A 189 3.40 2.91 4.32
CA MET A 189 4.01 2.69 5.63
C MET A 189 5.49 3.10 5.58
N SER A 190 5.96 3.88 6.57
CA SER A 190 7.35 4.34 6.60
C SER A 190 7.81 4.78 7.98
N TRP A 191 9.15 4.91 8.10
CA TRP A 191 9.86 5.50 9.23
C TRP A 191 9.64 4.77 10.55
N SER A 192 9.55 3.45 10.49
CA SER A 192 9.51 2.59 11.67
C SER A 192 10.86 2.54 12.37
N THR A 193 10.85 2.27 13.67
CA THR A 193 12.07 2.01 14.45
C THR A 193 12.40 0.52 14.54
N ASP A 194 11.49 -0.37 14.09
CA ASP A 194 11.68 -1.80 13.83
C ASP A 194 11.21 -2.11 12.41
N GLU A 195 10.06 -2.73 12.17
CA GLU A 195 9.52 -2.99 10.84
C GLU A 195 8.51 -1.93 10.37
N CYS A 196 8.53 -1.61 9.07
CA CYS A 196 7.50 -0.73 8.51
C CYS A 196 6.11 -1.34 8.59
N ALA A 197 6.00 -2.65 8.27
CA ALA A 197 4.72 -3.33 8.34
C ALA A 197 4.90 -4.84 8.56
N SER A 198 4.49 -5.34 9.72
CA SER A 198 4.54 -6.76 10.04
C SER A 198 3.15 -7.38 10.08
N PHE A 199 2.93 -8.36 9.19
CA PHE A 199 1.68 -9.10 9.06
C PHE A 199 1.98 -10.60 9.01
N TYR A 200 1.85 -11.29 10.13
CA TYR A 200 2.15 -12.72 10.23
C TYR A 200 1.25 -13.44 11.23
N ASP A 201 1.18 -14.75 11.12
CA ASP A 201 0.25 -15.60 11.86
C ASP A 201 -1.24 -15.20 11.67
N ASN A 202 -1.57 -14.43 10.62
CA ASN A 202 -2.93 -14.06 10.26
C ASN A 202 -3.56 -15.14 9.36
N GLU A 203 -4.88 -15.20 9.30
CA GLU A 203 -5.65 -16.10 8.44
C GLU A 203 -6.57 -15.31 7.50
N ASN A 204 -6.59 -15.65 6.21
CA ASN A 204 -7.31 -14.92 5.17
C ASN A 204 -6.88 -13.44 5.14
N PHE A 205 -5.62 -13.22 4.79
CA PHE A 205 -4.99 -11.91 4.80
C PHE A 205 -4.61 -11.45 3.39
N THR A 206 -4.79 -10.17 3.11
CA THR A 206 -4.21 -9.52 1.91
C THR A 206 -3.59 -8.18 2.25
N LEU A 207 -2.35 -7.97 1.79
CA LEU A 207 -1.70 -6.67 1.66
C LEU A 207 -1.49 -6.39 0.18
N GLN A 208 -2.20 -5.43 -0.39
CA GLN A 208 -2.11 -5.16 -1.82
C GLN A 208 -1.94 -3.66 -2.12
N TRP A 209 -1.22 -3.35 -3.21
CA TRP A 209 -1.00 -2.00 -3.71
C TRP A 209 -0.46 -1.03 -2.66
N CYS A 210 0.39 -1.50 -1.75
CA CYS A 210 0.95 -0.67 -0.69
C CYS A 210 2.38 -0.24 -1.01
N ILE A 211 2.82 0.89 -0.42
CA ILE A 211 4.22 1.31 -0.37
C ILE A 211 4.76 1.06 1.03
N LEU A 212 5.88 0.33 1.13
CA LEU A 212 6.64 0.16 2.36
C LEU A 212 8.04 0.73 2.14
N SER A 213 8.43 1.71 2.95
CA SER A 213 9.65 2.48 2.63
C SER A 213 10.37 3.02 3.85
N GLU A 214 11.68 3.21 3.67
CA GLU A 214 12.49 4.04 4.56
C GLU A 214 12.34 3.70 6.06
N SER A 215 12.41 2.42 6.42
CA SER A 215 12.57 2.02 7.81
C SER A 215 13.86 2.60 8.37
N LEU A 216 13.82 3.15 9.60
CA LEU A 216 14.91 3.91 10.21
C LEU A 216 15.99 2.96 10.73
N ARG A 217 17.17 3.01 10.12
CA ARG A 217 18.23 2.03 10.38
C ARG A 217 18.92 2.22 11.73
N LEU A 218 19.22 3.43 12.12
CA LEU A 218 19.89 3.74 13.39
C LEU A 218 18.99 4.61 14.28
N SER A 219 17.85 4.05 14.62
CA SER A 219 16.83 4.69 15.45
C SER A 219 16.98 4.33 16.94
N LEU A 220 15.87 4.19 17.64
CA LEU A 220 15.81 3.90 19.08
C LEU A 220 15.80 2.40 19.42
N HIS A 221 16.11 1.53 18.47
CA HIS A 221 16.05 0.09 18.66
C HIS A 221 17.18 -0.39 19.61
N GLU A 222 16.84 -1.13 20.67
CA GLU A 222 17.78 -1.57 21.71
C GLU A 222 18.93 -2.44 21.18
N LYS A 223 18.70 -3.20 20.09
CA LYS A 223 19.71 -4.05 19.44
C LYS A 223 20.64 -3.29 18.49
N GLY A 224 20.56 -1.96 18.45
CA GLY A 224 21.34 -1.11 17.55
C GLY A 224 20.75 -1.00 16.15
N THR A 225 21.59 -1.14 15.11
CA THR A 225 21.15 -0.94 13.72
C THR A 225 20.06 -1.90 13.29
N HIS A 226 18.94 -1.35 12.80
CA HIS A 226 17.79 -2.07 12.25
C HIS A 226 17.44 -1.51 10.85
N GLY A 227 16.23 -1.07 10.57
CA GLY A 227 15.82 -0.56 9.27
C GLY A 227 15.20 -1.66 8.42
N TYR A 228 14.09 -2.23 8.91
CA TYR A 228 13.49 -3.44 8.38
C TYR A 228 12.13 -3.17 7.70
N GLY A 229 11.89 -3.85 6.57
CA GLY A 229 10.64 -3.73 5.82
C GLY A 229 9.48 -4.38 6.54
N GLY A 230 9.51 -5.69 6.78
CA GLY A 230 8.44 -6.38 7.49
C GLY A 230 8.66 -7.88 7.67
N ILE A 231 7.94 -8.46 8.64
CA ILE A 231 7.77 -9.89 8.82
C ILE A 231 6.41 -10.27 8.25
N TRP A 232 6.41 -11.18 7.26
CA TRP A 232 5.23 -11.55 6.49
C TRP A 232 5.00 -13.06 6.50
N GLY A 233 3.75 -13.47 6.67
CA GLY A 233 3.37 -14.87 6.70
C GLY A 233 1.91 -15.05 7.12
N GLY A 234 1.50 -16.31 7.29
CA GLY A 234 0.18 -16.68 7.78
C GLY A 234 -0.50 -17.76 6.94
N VAL A 235 -1.77 -17.95 7.19
CA VAL A 235 -2.62 -18.95 6.54
C VAL A 235 -3.42 -18.27 5.44
N ASN A 236 -3.26 -18.71 4.19
CA ASN A 236 -3.90 -18.07 3.04
C ASN A 236 -3.59 -16.56 3.03
N ALA A 237 -2.29 -16.22 3.15
CA ALA A 237 -1.81 -14.85 3.21
C ALA A 237 -1.28 -14.40 1.85
N SER A 238 -1.81 -13.30 1.33
CA SER A 238 -1.47 -12.77 0.02
C SER A 238 -0.81 -11.39 0.14
N PHE A 239 0.34 -11.23 -0.51
CA PHE A 239 1.10 -10.00 -0.58
C PHE A 239 1.29 -9.65 -2.06
N LEU A 240 0.48 -8.72 -2.57
CA LEU A 240 0.24 -8.51 -3.99
C LEU A 240 0.52 -7.07 -4.40
N TYR A 241 1.25 -6.86 -5.48
CA TYR A 241 1.42 -5.55 -6.12
C TYR A 241 2.01 -4.45 -5.22
N ASN A 242 2.81 -4.81 -4.21
CA ASN A 242 3.38 -3.83 -3.29
C ASN A 242 4.73 -3.32 -3.80
N LEU A 243 5.07 -2.09 -3.43
CA LEU A 243 6.39 -1.49 -3.58
C LEU A 243 7.12 -1.51 -2.23
N LEU A 244 8.25 -2.24 -2.18
CA LEU A 244 9.13 -2.30 -1.02
C LEU A 244 10.47 -1.66 -1.38
N LEU A 245 10.86 -0.61 -0.66
CA LEU A 245 12.10 0.09 -1.01
C LEU A 245 12.80 0.73 0.19
N HIS A 246 14.12 0.90 0.05
CA HIS A 246 14.98 1.60 1.02
C HIS A 246 14.95 1.00 2.43
N HIS A 247 14.87 -0.33 2.52
CA HIS A 247 15.04 -1.07 3.76
C HIS A 247 16.41 -1.72 3.80
N ASP A 248 17.08 -1.70 4.95
CA ASP A 248 18.37 -2.41 5.05
C ASP A 248 18.18 -3.92 4.99
N SER A 249 17.09 -4.44 5.55
CA SER A 249 16.78 -5.88 5.58
C SER A 249 15.26 -6.11 5.64
N ARG A 250 14.85 -7.39 5.67
CA ARG A 250 13.43 -7.82 5.74
C ARG A 250 12.56 -7.21 4.64
N THR A 251 12.96 -7.42 3.38
CA THR A 251 12.26 -6.86 2.22
C THR A 251 11.54 -7.96 1.39
N PRO A 252 10.61 -8.74 2.00
CA PRO A 252 10.36 -8.97 3.41
C PRO A 252 11.19 -10.13 4.03
N ARG A 253 11.03 -10.38 5.35
CA ARG A 253 11.31 -11.68 5.98
C ARG A 253 10.04 -12.52 5.98
N PHE A 254 10.05 -13.69 5.40
CA PHE A 254 8.97 -14.65 5.60
C PHE A 254 9.02 -15.23 7.01
N CYS A 255 7.90 -15.17 7.72
CA CYS A 255 7.81 -15.60 9.10
C CYS A 255 8.09 -17.10 9.25
N GLY A 256 7.52 -17.88 8.36
CA GLY A 256 7.43 -19.32 8.56
C GLY A 256 6.50 -19.69 9.69
N SER A 257 6.42 -20.97 9.96
CA SER A 257 5.61 -21.49 11.07
C SER A 257 6.32 -21.45 12.43
N ARG A 258 7.35 -20.59 12.56
CA ARG A 258 8.22 -20.52 13.75
C ARG A 258 7.46 -20.39 15.06
N TYR A 259 6.39 -19.64 15.07
CA TYR A 259 5.61 -19.36 16.26
C TYR A 259 4.34 -20.22 16.35
N SER A 260 3.74 -20.56 15.22
CA SER A 260 2.53 -21.40 15.17
C SER A 260 2.82 -22.90 15.32
N ASN A 261 4.05 -23.34 14.98
CA ASN A 261 4.43 -24.75 14.86
C ASN A 261 3.46 -25.56 13.97
N ASN A 262 2.96 -24.93 12.92
CA ASN A 262 2.02 -25.55 11.99
C ASN A 262 2.41 -25.28 10.53
N PRO A 263 3.48 -25.94 10.04
CA PRO A 263 4.00 -25.68 8.68
C PRO A 263 2.98 -26.03 7.58
N ASP A 264 2.09 -26.98 7.80
CA ASP A 264 1.09 -27.38 6.80
C ASP A 264 0.04 -26.29 6.57
N ARG A 265 -0.16 -25.39 7.51
CA ARG A 265 -1.10 -24.27 7.40
C ARG A 265 -0.45 -22.98 6.91
N GLU A 266 0.84 -22.77 7.10
CA GLU A 266 1.54 -21.58 6.63
C GLU A 266 1.54 -21.57 5.10
N SER A 267 0.84 -20.61 4.49
CA SER A 267 0.68 -20.52 3.04
C SER A 267 0.66 -19.06 2.56
N VAL A 268 1.63 -18.72 1.71
CA VAL A 268 1.91 -17.34 1.31
C VAL A 268 1.97 -17.21 -0.21
N ASP A 269 1.16 -16.32 -0.76
CA ASP A 269 1.26 -15.86 -2.15
C ASP A 269 1.96 -14.49 -2.21
N PHE A 270 3.19 -14.47 -2.68
CA PHE A 270 4.00 -13.27 -2.89
C PHE A 270 4.13 -13.01 -4.39
N ARG A 271 3.29 -12.11 -4.93
CA ARG A 271 3.08 -11.98 -6.37
C ARG A 271 3.06 -10.54 -6.84
N ASN A 272 3.72 -10.29 -7.98
CA ASN A 272 3.75 -9.00 -8.66
C ASN A 272 4.22 -7.82 -7.79
N ASN A 273 5.02 -8.08 -6.76
CA ASN A 273 5.62 -7.04 -5.95
C ASN A 273 6.86 -6.47 -6.64
N LEU A 274 7.16 -5.21 -6.35
CA LEU A 274 8.35 -4.49 -6.81
C LEU A 274 9.27 -4.23 -5.61
N LEU A 275 10.49 -4.75 -5.68
CA LEU A 275 11.51 -4.56 -4.66
C LEU A 275 12.60 -3.64 -5.23
N TYR A 276 12.88 -2.53 -4.55
CA TYR A 276 13.92 -1.59 -4.96
C TYR A 276 14.87 -1.26 -3.83
N ASN A 277 16.14 -1.16 -4.14
CA ASN A 277 17.21 -0.62 -3.29
C ASN A 277 17.20 -1.16 -1.85
N TRP A 278 17.09 -2.47 -1.67
CA TRP A 278 17.34 -3.10 -0.38
C TRP A 278 18.82 -2.98 0.02
N GLY A 279 19.12 -3.00 1.32
CA GLY A 279 20.49 -2.95 1.83
C GLY A 279 21.15 -4.32 1.91
N ALA A 280 21.26 -4.88 3.10
CA ALA A 280 21.92 -6.16 3.37
C ALA A 280 21.13 -7.36 2.84
N ASN A 281 19.81 -7.36 3.03
CA ASN A 281 18.94 -8.48 2.65
C ASN A 281 17.65 -8.03 1.96
N ASN A 282 17.31 -8.71 0.85
CA ASN A 282 15.98 -8.73 0.28
C ASN A 282 15.09 -9.78 0.97
N ILE A 283 14.48 -10.73 0.22
CA ILE A 283 13.61 -11.76 0.78
C ILE A 283 14.45 -12.88 1.44
N TYR A 284 14.05 -13.24 2.67
CA TYR A 284 14.67 -14.38 3.36
C TYR A 284 13.73 -14.99 4.41
N GLY A 285 14.13 -16.10 5.02
CA GLY A 285 13.38 -16.78 6.07
C GLY A 285 12.53 -17.94 5.53
N GLY A 286 11.30 -18.06 6.00
CA GLY A 286 10.38 -19.11 5.58
C GLY A 286 10.69 -20.47 6.19
N GLU A 287 10.94 -20.50 7.49
CA GLU A 287 11.15 -21.72 8.27
C GLU A 287 9.82 -22.48 8.47
N GLY A 288 9.47 -23.35 7.52
CA GLY A 288 8.19 -24.06 7.40
C GLY A 288 7.15 -23.29 6.58
N GLY A 289 6.26 -24.03 5.93
CA GLY A 289 5.20 -23.46 5.09
C GLY A 289 5.40 -23.61 3.59
N SER A 290 4.45 -23.09 2.83
CA SER A 290 4.37 -23.14 1.36
C SER A 290 4.30 -21.74 0.78
N TYR A 291 5.17 -21.42 -0.17
CA TYR A 291 5.34 -20.06 -0.68
C TYR A 291 5.31 -20.04 -2.21
N ASN A 292 4.47 -19.20 -2.79
CA ASN A 292 4.53 -18.83 -4.21
C ASN A 292 5.23 -17.47 -4.36
N LEU A 293 6.34 -17.42 -5.09
CA LEU A 293 7.01 -16.18 -5.50
C LEU A 293 6.87 -16.04 -7.01
N VAL A 294 5.88 -15.27 -7.47
CA VAL A 294 5.47 -15.25 -8.88
C VAL A 294 5.52 -13.84 -9.46
N ASN A 295 6.21 -13.70 -10.57
CA ASN A 295 6.24 -12.47 -11.38
C ASN A 295 6.57 -11.20 -10.56
N ASN A 296 7.44 -11.30 -9.56
CA ASN A 296 7.95 -10.13 -8.84
C ASN A 296 9.08 -9.47 -9.62
N TYR A 297 9.24 -8.17 -9.47
CA TYR A 297 10.31 -7.41 -10.10
C TYR A 297 11.33 -6.95 -9.04
N TYR A 298 12.57 -7.41 -9.17
CA TYR A 298 13.69 -7.05 -8.31
C TYR A 298 14.56 -6.03 -9.03
N LYS A 299 14.62 -4.81 -8.51
CA LYS A 299 15.46 -3.74 -9.04
C LYS A 299 16.56 -3.37 -8.03
N PRO A 300 17.76 -3.99 -8.12
CA PRO A 300 18.85 -3.61 -7.24
C PRO A 300 19.21 -2.13 -7.43
N GLY A 301 19.22 -1.37 -6.32
CA GLY A 301 19.60 0.03 -6.30
C GLY A 301 21.03 0.26 -5.79
N PRO A 302 21.43 1.52 -5.51
CA PRO A 302 22.78 1.86 -5.06
C PRO A 302 23.20 1.18 -3.75
N ALA A 303 22.27 0.93 -2.80
CA ALA A 303 22.57 0.27 -1.53
C ALA A 303 22.58 -1.26 -1.62
N SER A 304 22.06 -1.85 -2.71
CA SER A 304 21.72 -3.27 -2.74
C SER A 304 22.92 -4.21 -2.71
N SER A 305 22.95 -5.07 -1.70
CA SER A 305 23.83 -6.25 -1.62
C SER A 305 23.16 -7.45 -2.28
N ASN A 306 23.93 -8.52 -2.57
CA ASN A 306 23.39 -9.77 -3.12
C ASN A 306 22.42 -9.55 -4.29
N ARG A 307 22.83 -8.74 -5.26
CA ARG A 307 21.99 -8.18 -6.34
C ARG A 307 21.32 -9.23 -7.24
N SER A 308 21.81 -10.47 -7.25
CA SER A 308 21.26 -11.58 -8.04
C SER A 308 20.34 -12.50 -7.22
N ARG A 309 20.25 -12.29 -5.90
CA ARG A 309 19.47 -13.17 -5.03
C ARG A 309 17.99 -12.79 -5.04
N LEU A 310 17.12 -13.77 -5.30
CA LEU A 310 15.68 -13.67 -5.18
C LEU A 310 15.21 -14.00 -3.76
N LEU A 311 15.79 -15.07 -3.18
CA LEU A 311 15.36 -15.62 -1.91
C LEU A 311 16.54 -16.26 -1.16
N GLN A 312 16.60 -16.07 0.15
CA GLN A 312 17.49 -16.80 1.04
C GLN A 312 16.68 -17.61 2.07
N PRO A 313 16.33 -18.87 1.78
CA PRO A 313 15.61 -19.72 2.71
C PRO A 313 16.43 -20.03 3.97
N TYR A 314 15.73 -20.18 5.11
CA TYR A 314 16.31 -20.57 6.40
C TYR A 314 15.75 -21.93 6.85
N ALA A 315 16.54 -22.69 7.57
CA ALA A 315 16.10 -23.82 8.38
C ALA A 315 16.06 -23.38 9.85
N ASP A 316 15.01 -23.73 10.57
CA ASP A 316 14.78 -23.32 11.96
C ASP A 316 15.91 -23.77 12.89
N ASP A 317 16.28 -22.94 13.85
CA ASP A 317 17.34 -23.24 14.82
C ASP A 317 16.83 -23.93 16.11
N GLY A 318 15.52 -24.14 16.21
CA GLY A 318 14.85 -24.79 17.34
C GLY A 318 14.66 -23.91 18.56
N LYS A 319 14.85 -22.58 18.42
CA LYS A 319 14.64 -21.63 19.53
C LYS A 319 13.21 -21.08 19.62
N ASN A 320 12.40 -21.35 18.62
CA ASN A 320 11.00 -20.96 18.56
C ASN A 320 10.08 -22.14 18.90
N ALA A 321 8.80 -22.10 18.50
CA ALA A 321 7.85 -23.15 18.83
C ALA A 321 8.05 -24.45 18.03
N GLN A 322 8.67 -24.38 16.87
CA GLN A 322 8.82 -25.55 15.96
C GLN A 322 10.16 -26.26 16.09
N PRO A 323 10.27 -27.54 15.61
CA PRO A 323 11.50 -28.31 15.68
C PRO A 323 12.64 -27.68 14.87
N LYS A 324 13.85 -27.84 15.40
CA LYS A 324 15.10 -27.53 14.69
C LYS A 324 15.15 -28.26 13.34
N GLY A 325 15.57 -27.55 12.30
CA GLY A 325 15.70 -28.09 10.95
C GLY A 325 14.42 -27.96 10.10
N THR A 326 13.31 -27.46 10.65
CA THR A 326 12.10 -27.18 9.86
C THR A 326 12.41 -26.12 8.81
N TYR A 327 11.99 -26.35 7.56
CA TYR A 327 12.13 -25.42 6.44
C TYR A 327 10.89 -25.42 5.56
N GLY A 328 10.70 -24.33 4.81
CA GLY A 328 9.58 -24.17 3.90
C GLY A 328 9.84 -24.72 2.50
N ARG A 329 8.79 -24.76 1.70
CA ARG A 329 8.83 -25.11 0.28
C ARG A 329 8.42 -23.91 -0.56
N PHE A 330 9.12 -23.72 -1.69
CA PHE A 330 9.01 -22.51 -2.48
C PHE A 330 8.77 -22.85 -3.96
N TYR A 331 7.76 -22.25 -4.54
CA TYR A 331 7.55 -22.19 -5.97
C TYR A 331 7.97 -20.82 -6.50
N LEU A 332 8.88 -20.78 -7.46
CA LEU A 332 9.37 -19.55 -8.09
C LEU A 332 9.10 -19.58 -9.59
N SER A 333 8.43 -18.57 -10.11
CA SER A 333 8.16 -18.47 -11.54
C SER A 333 8.08 -17.02 -12.01
N GLY A 334 8.69 -16.71 -13.16
CA GLY A 334 8.54 -15.44 -13.84
C GLY A 334 9.12 -14.22 -13.10
N ASN A 335 9.86 -14.41 -11.99
CA ASN A 335 10.49 -13.30 -11.28
C ASN A 335 11.62 -12.70 -12.13
N GLN A 336 11.66 -11.39 -12.21
CA GLN A 336 12.65 -10.65 -12.99
C GLN A 336 13.63 -9.90 -12.10
N VAL A 337 14.93 -10.01 -12.41
CA VAL A 337 16.00 -9.25 -11.76
C VAL A 337 16.59 -8.27 -12.77
N ALA A 338 16.42 -6.98 -12.53
CA ALA A 338 17.00 -5.95 -13.38
C ALA A 338 18.53 -6.08 -13.44
N GLY A 339 19.06 -6.14 -14.66
CA GLY A 339 20.51 -6.31 -14.91
C GLY A 339 21.04 -7.74 -14.72
N ASN A 340 20.16 -8.76 -14.52
CA ASN A 340 20.59 -10.16 -14.43
C ASN A 340 19.67 -11.09 -15.24
N SER A 341 19.99 -11.27 -16.51
CA SER A 341 19.22 -12.10 -17.44
C SER A 341 19.27 -13.58 -17.10
N SER A 342 20.37 -14.08 -16.51
CA SER A 342 20.50 -15.49 -16.14
C SER A 342 19.53 -15.88 -15.03
N VAL A 343 19.43 -15.09 -13.96
CA VAL A 343 18.46 -15.34 -12.87
C VAL A 343 17.02 -15.10 -13.35
N THR A 344 16.80 -14.11 -14.21
CA THR A 344 15.50 -13.88 -14.83
C THR A 344 15.03 -15.07 -15.66
N ALA A 345 15.91 -15.67 -16.45
CA ALA A 345 15.60 -16.84 -17.27
C ALA A 345 15.44 -18.13 -16.44
N ASN A 346 16.16 -18.23 -15.31
CA ASN A 346 16.11 -19.38 -14.42
C ASN A 346 16.15 -18.92 -12.96
N ASN A 347 14.97 -18.76 -12.37
CA ASN A 347 14.81 -18.24 -11.00
C ASN A 347 15.51 -19.09 -9.93
N ARG A 348 15.73 -20.39 -10.19
CA ARG A 348 16.49 -21.27 -9.29
C ARG A 348 17.88 -20.72 -8.96
N LEU A 349 18.54 -20.07 -9.92
CA LEU A 349 19.87 -19.47 -9.73
C LEU A 349 19.88 -18.32 -8.71
N GLY A 350 18.72 -17.75 -8.40
CA GLY A 350 18.54 -16.70 -7.39
C GLY A 350 18.20 -17.24 -5.98
N VAL A 351 18.17 -18.56 -5.77
CA VAL A 351 17.87 -19.15 -4.46
C VAL A 351 19.16 -19.58 -3.78
N HIS A 352 19.46 -18.97 -2.64
CA HIS A 352 20.71 -19.21 -1.90
C HIS A 352 20.39 -19.68 -0.48
N LEU A 353 20.60 -20.96 -0.18
CA LEU A 353 20.39 -21.49 1.18
C LEU A 353 21.24 -20.75 2.20
N HIS A 354 20.63 -20.38 3.32
CA HIS A 354 21.37 -19.80 4.45
C HIS A 354 22.19 -20.87 5.18
N SER A 355 23.24 -20.48 5.91
CA SER A 355 24.10 -21.38 6.68
C SER A 355 23.34 -22.20 7.75
N THR A 356 22.13 -21.81 8.12
CA THR A 356 21.25 -22.61 8.98
C THR A 356 20.96 -23.99 8.40
N PHE A 357 20.94 -24.16 7.07
CA PHE A 357 20.78 -25.48 6.46
C PHE A 357 21.96 -26.38 6.76
N THR A 358 23.18 -25.88 6.63
CA THR A 358 24.38 -26.67 7.01
C THR A 358 24.33 -27.09 8.47
N ASN A 359 23.84 -26.23 9.35
CA ASN A 359 23.86 -26.45 10.80
C ASN A 359 22.66 -27.24 11.35
N HIS A 360 21.48 -27.11 10.69
CA HIS A 360 20.22 -27.58 11.25
C HIS A 360 19.48 -28.58 10.35
N ALA A 361 19.75 -28.59 9.03
CA ALA A 361 19.15 -29.50 8.06
C ALA A 361 20.24 -29.96 7.05
N PRO A 362 21.32 -30.65 7.54
CA PRO A 362 22.45 -31.01 6.68
C PRO A 362 22.03 -31.96 5.57
N GLY A 363 22.56 -31.74 4.37
CA GLY A 363 22.26 -32.54 3.18
C GLY A 363 21.08 -32.02 2.35
N VAL A 364 20.27 -31.12 2.87
CA VAL A 364 19.18 -30.45 2.10
C VAL A 364 19.79 -29.52 1.05
N THR A 365 19.30 -29.62 -0.17
CA THR A 365 19.75 -28.85 -1.32
C THR A 365 18.65 -27.87 -1.76
N VAL A 366 18.97 -27.00 -2.71
CA VAL A 366 17.96 -26.09 -3.32
C VAL A 366 16.84 -26.90 -3.99
N ASP A 367 17.15 -28.05 -4.59
CA ASP A 367 16.15 -28.87 -5.28
C ASP A 367 15.14 -29.50 -4.31
N ASP A 368 15.54 -29.79 -3.08
CA ASP A 368 14.65 -30.37 -2.07
C ASP A 368 13.60 -29.39 -1.57
N ILE A 369 13.89 -28.09 -1.62
CA ILE A 369 13.00 -27.04 -1.13
C ILE A 369 12.15 -26.39 -2.24
N LEU A 370 12.53 -26.57 -3.50
CA LEU A 370 11.75 -26.02 -4.62
C LEU A 370 10.58 -26.94 -4.98
N ALA A 371 9.45 -26.33 -5.30
CA ALA A 371 8.27 -27.01 -5.80
C ALA A 371 8.16 -26.84 -7.32
N ASP A 372 7.80 -27.91 -8.03
CA ASP A 372 7.62 -27.93 -9.49
C ASP A 372 6.33 -27.21 -9.93
N LYS A 373 5.37 -27.08 -9.03
CA LYS A 373 4.06 -26.48 -9.28
C LYS A 373 3.72 -25.48 -8.19
N ALA A 374 2.99 -24.44 -8.57
CA ALA A 374 2.43 -23.49 -7.62
C ALA A 374 1.55 -24.20 -6.58
N PHE A 375 1.64 -23.75 -5.35
CA PHE A 375 0.70 -24.14 -4.30
C PHE A 375 -0.65 -23.47 -4.57
N GLU A 376 -1.73 -24.14 -4.18
CA GLU A 376 -3.08 -23.60 -4.28
C GLU A 376 -3.22 -22.41 -3.31
N MET A 377 -3.69 -21.28 -3.83
CA MET A 377 -3.90 -20.03 -3.11
C MET A 377 -5.22 -19.40 -3.57
N SER A 378 -5.69 -18.41 -2.83
CA SER A 378 -6.87 -17.63 -3.24
C SER A 378 -6.66 -16.95 -4.59
N GLU A 379 -7.76 -16.73 -5.30
CA GLU A 379 -7.75 -16.11 -6.63
C GLU A 379 -7.07 -14.74 -6.63
N THR A 380 -6.28 -14.49 -7.68
CA THR A 380 -5.62 -13.20 -7.90
C THR A 380 -5.31 -13.00 -9.38
N VAL A 381 -5.37 -11.76 -9.84
CA VAL A 381 -4.89 -11.38 -11.18
C VAL A 381 -3.36 -11.41 -11.19
N THR A 382 -2.79 -11.97 -12.24
CA THR A 382 -1.33 -12.06 -12.38
C THR A 382 -0.89 -11.31 -13.63
N TYR A 383 -0.04 -10.31 -13.46
CA TYR A 383 0.63 -9.58 -14.53
C TYR A 383 2.00 -10.20 -14.81
N SER A 384 2.60 -9.91 -15.98
CA SER A 384 4.03 -10.15 -16.15
C SER A 384 4.82 -9.28 -15.15
N ALA A 385 6.06 -9.69 -14.80
CA ALA A 385 6.87 -8.88 -13.88
C ALA A 385 7.15 -7.46 -14.41
N VAL A 386 7.24 -7.30 -15.74
CA VAL A 386 7.43 -5.99 -16.40
C VAL A 386 6.17 -5.13 -16.28
N ASP A 387 5.00 -5.70 -16.56
CA ASP A 387 3.74 -4.97 -16.41
C ASP A 387 3.46 -4.62 -14.93
N ALA A 388 3.81 -5.55 -14.02
CA ALA A 388 3.71 -5.31 -12.58
C ALA A 388 4.59 -4.12 -12.15
N PHE A 389 5.80 -3.98 -12.69
CA PHE A 389 6.66 -2.84 -12.42
C PHE A 389 5.95 -1.50 -12.69
N GLU A 390 5.37 -1.35 -13.89
CA GLU A 390 4.68 -0.10 -14.24
C GLU A 390 3.41 0.12 -13.43
N LYS A 391 2.59 -0.93 -13.25
CA LYS A 391 1.36 -0.84 -12.48
C LYS A 391 1.59 -0.53 -11.01
N VAL A 392 2.59 -1.14 -10.38
CA VAL A 392 2.95 -0.86 -8.99
C VAL A 392 3.40 0.59 -8.83
N LEU A 393 4.23 1.11 -9.72
CA LEU A 393 4.64 2.51 -9.70
C LEU A 393 3.46 3.47 -9.91
N GLN A 394 2.47 3.07 -10.69
CA GLN A 394 1.28 3.88 -10.95
C GLN A 394 0.31 3.87 -9.77
N HIS A 395 0.05 2.72 -9.15
CA HIS A 395 -1.09 2.52 -8.26
C HIS A 395 -0.72 2.30 -6.77
N ALA A 396 0.49 1.87 -6.43
CA ALA A 396 0.83 1.59 -5.04
C ALA A 396 0.83 2.84 -4.14
N GLY A 397 0.54 2.61 -2.86
CA GLY A 397 0.44 3.65 -1.83
C GLY A 397 -0.92 4.36 -1.83
N SER A 398 -1.02 5.45 -1.10
CA SER A 398 -2.22 6.32 -1.11
C SER A 398 -2.31 7.08 -2.43
N SER A 399 -2.44 6.32 -3.54
CA SER A 399 -2.27 6.80 -4.92
C SER A 399 -3.35 7.77 -5.40
N ARG A 400 -4.50 7.81 -4.73
CA ARG A 400 -5.56 8.79 -4.99
C ARG A 400 -5.07 10.24 -4.78
N SER A 401 -4.20 10.44 -3.78
CA SER A 401 -3.56 11.73 -3.53
C SER A 401 -2.17 11.49 -2.91
N ARG A 402 -1.18 11.19 -3.77
CA ARG A 402 0.19 10.98 -3.32
C ARG A 402 0.76 12.23 -2.71
N ASP A 403 1.39 12.08 -1.55
CA ASP A 403 2.20 13.15 -0.97
C ASP A 403 3.60 13.24 -1.62
N ALA A 404 4.38 14.23 -1.22
CA ALA A 404 5.72 14.46 -1.76
C ALA A 404 6.66 13.27 -1.50
N ILE A 405 6.46 12.52 -0.40
CA ILE A 405 7.28 11.36 -0.06
C ILE A 405 6.99 10.21 -1.02
N ASP A 406 5.73 9.79 -1.14
CA ASP A 406 5.37 8.70 -2.06
C ASP A 406 5.73 9.04 -3.51
N SER A 407 5.56 10.32 -3.92
CA SER A 407 5.92 10.77 -5.27
C SER A 407 7.42 10.65 -5.53
N ARG A 408 8.27 11.08 -4.58
CA ARG A 408 9.72 10.93 -4.64
C ARG A 408 10.13 9.47 -4.71
N LEU A 409 9.57 8.62 -3.86
CA LEU A 409 9.90 7.18 -3.78
C LEU A 409 9.58 6.44 -5.09
N VAL A 410 8.45 6.77 -5.72
CA VAL A 410 8.07 6.24 -7.03
C VAL A 410 9.06 6.68 -8.10
N GLU A 411 9.44 7.97 -8.10
CA GLU A 411 10.39 8.53 -9.06
C GLU A 411 11.80 7.93 -8.89
N GLU A 412 12.29 7.81 -7.66
CA GLU A 412 13.57 7.15 -7.34
C GLU A 412 13.58 5.69 -7.82
N THR A 413 12.47 4.97 -7.60
CA THR A 413 12.33 3.60 -8.06
C THR A 413 12.34 3.53 -9.58
N ARG A 414 11.62 4.40 -10.27
CA ARG A 414 11.57 4.46 -11.74
C ARG A 414 12.96 4.69 -12.33
N ASN A 415 13.69 5.65 -11.79
CA ASN A 415 14.98 6.07 -12.32
C ASN A 415 16.18 5.25 -11.81
N GLY A 416 15.99 4.46 -10.72
CA GLY A 416 17.08 3.70 -10.09
C GLY A 416 18.02 4.59 -9.29
N THR A 417 17.51 5.69 -8.73
CA THR A 417 18.26 6.71 -7.97
C THR A 417 17.85 6.74 -6.51
N THR A 418 18.57 7.52 -5.72
CA THR A 418 18.25 7.80 -4.31
C THR A 418 18.57 9.27 -4.03
N THR A 419 17.77 9.93 -3.20
CA THR A 419 17.98 11.34 -2.83
C THR A 419 18.66 11.50 -1.47
N PHE A 420 18.29 10.66 -0.51
CA PHE A 420 18.71 10.78 0.87
C PHE A 420 19.47 9.55 1.37
N MET A 421 20.20 9.69 2.47
CA MET A 421 20.83 8.58 3.18
C MET A 421 21.20 9.01 4.61
N GLY A 422 21.24 8.05 5.54
CA GLY A 422 21.74 8.27 6.88
C GLY A 422 23.24 8.53 6.89
N MET A 423 23.67 9.48 7.71
CA MET A 423 25.05 9.94 7.79
C MET A 423 25.67 9.74 9.19
N SER A 424 25.07 8.92 10.03
CA SER A 424 25.60 8.68 11.38
C SER A 424 27.04 8.17 11.37
N ALA A 425 27.87 8.74 12.20
CA ALA A 425 29.29 8.36 12.35
C ALA A 425 29.47 6.93 12.90
N GLU A 426 28.46 6.37 13.55
CA GLU A 426 28.44 4.98 14.01
C GLU A 426 28.27 3.97 12.86
N ASN A 427 28.10 4.47 11.66
CA ASN A 427 27.93 3.71 10.43
C ASN A 427 29.25 3.32 9.78
N SER A 428 30.17 2.77 10.55
CA SER A 428 31.34 2.15 9.94
C SER A 428 30.89 1.02 9.02
N SER A 429 31.55 0.84 7.92
CA SER A 429 31.32 -0.14 6.85
C SER A 429 30.15 -1.13 7.05
N PRO A 430 29.24 -1.30 6.10
CA PRO A 430 29.26 -0.77 4.73
C PRO A 430 28.44 0.54 4.55
N TYR A 431 28.33 1.34 5.57
CA TYR A 431 27.58 2.59 5.56
C TYR A 431 28.46 3.82 5.35
N PRO A 432 27.91 4.97 4.87
CA PRO A 432 26.51 5.17 4.51
C PRO A 432 26.06 4.38 3.27
N LYS A 433 24.77 4.02 3.21
CA LYS A 433 24.15 3.37 2.04
C LYS A 433 23.12 4.30 1.39
N PRO A 434 23.26 4.66 0.13
CA PRO A 434 22.33 5.56 -0.53
C PRO A 434 20.88 5.03 -0.48
N GLY A 435 19.94 5.86 -0.03
CA GLY A 435 18.52 5.51 0.15
C GLY A 435 18.17 4.93 1.53
N ILE A 436 19.13 4.42 2.28
CA ILE A 436 18.91 3.91 3.64
C ILE A 436 19.13 5.06 4.63
N ILE A 437 18.09 5.44 5.35
CA ILE A 437 18.12 6.55 6.32
C ILE A 437 18.19 6.04 7.77
N ASP A 438 18.71 6.87 8.65
CA ASP A 438 18.82 6.58 10.09
C ASP A 438 17.64 7.14 10.87
N SER A 439 17.17 8.31 10.47
CA SER A 439 16.05 9.06 11.03
C SER A 439 15.27 9.74 9.88
N GLN A 440 13.99 10.03 10.07
CA GLN A 440 13.25 10.86 9.11
C GLN A 440 13.84 12.28 8.98
N ASP A 441 14.68 12.70 9.92
CA ASP A 441 15.39 13.99 9.83
C ASP A 441 16.47 14.02 8.75
N ASP A 442 16.94 12.84 8.30
CA ASP A 442 17.88 12.76 7.16
C ASP A 442 17.25 13.23 5.84
N LEU A 443 15.92 13.37 5.80
CA LEU A 443 15.18 13.94 4.67
C LEU A 443 15.21 15.47 4.64
N LYS A 444 15.84 16.12 5.63
CA LYS A 444 15.88 17.58 5.70
C LYS A 444 16.76 18.15 4.59
N PRO A 445 16.21 18.98 3.67
CA PRO A 445 17.03 19.71 2.70
C PRO A 445 18.06 20.62 3.39
N VAL A 446 19.21 20.80 2.76
CA VAL A 446 20.32 21.58 3.33
C VAL A 446 19.94 23.03 3.61
N ASP A 447 19.02 23.59 2.81
CA ASP A 447 18.53 24.97 2.89
C ASP A 447 17.22 25.11 3.67
N ALA A 448 16.72 24.01 4.26
CA ALA A 448 15.46 24.04 5.00
C ALA A 448 15.59 24.81 6.32
N GLY A 449 14.58 25.63 6.60
CA GLY A 449 14.47 26.44 7.82
C GLY A 449 14.31 25.62 9.10
N ALA A 450 14.19 26.33 10.22
CA ALA A 450 14.01 25.72 11.55
C ALA A 450 12.67 25.01 11.69
N ASP A 451 11.64 25.47 11.01
CA ASP A 451 10.27 24.95 11.09
C ASP A 451 10.01 23.76 10.13
N TRP A 452 11.07 23.24 9.51
CA TRP A 452 10.93 22.10 8.62
C TRP A 452 10.42 20.85 9.36
N SER A 453 9.57 20.10 8.69
CA SER A 453 9.04 18.82 9.18
C SER A 453 9.21 17.75 8.11
N ALA A 454 9.60 16.53 8.52
CA ALA A 454 9.65 15.38 7.62
C ALA A 454 8.25 15.01 7.09
N TRP A 455 7.20 15.23 7.88
CA TRP A 455 5.82 15.01 7.44
C TRP A 455 5.39 16.15 6.54
N PRO A 456 5.08 15.87 5.26
CA PRO A 456 4.65 16.89 4.33
C PRO A 456 3.35 17.58 4.79
N THR A 457 3.25 18.89 4.52
CA THR A 457 1.95 19.56 4.59
C THR A 457 1.06 19.02 3.46
N LEU A 458 -0.04 18.40 3.84
CA LEU A 458 -1.01 17.88 2.88
C LEU A 458 -1.93 19.01 2.42
N THR A 459 -2.35 18.95 1.16
CA THR A 459 -3.32 19.89 0.62
C THR A 459 -4.61 19.83 1.43
N GLU A 460 -5.06 20.96 1.92
CA GLU A 460 -6.36 21.07 2.58
C GLU A 460 -7.49 20.78 1.60
N GLY A 461 -8.59 20.27 2.11
CA GLY A 461 -9.80 20.02 1.35
C GLY A 461 -11.02 20.12 2.25
N THR A 462 -12.15 20.45 1.64
CA THR A 462 -13.44 20.49 2.32
C THR A 462 -14.24 19.27 1.89
N ALA A 463 -14.85 18.57 2.86
CA ALA A 463 -15.81 17.52 2.54
C ALA A 463 -16.95 18.07 1.70
N PRO A 464 -17.43 17.35 0.69
CA PRO A 464 -18.59 17.77 -0.09
C PRO A 464 -19.84 17.95 0.79
N ALA A 465 -20.82 18.70 0.30
CA ALA A 465 -22.12 18.84 0.96
C ALA A 465 -22.82 17.47 1.03
N ASP A 466 -23.44 17.21 2.17
CA ASP A 466 -24.12 15.98 2.53
C ASP A 466 -25.26 16.38 3.48
N SER A 467 -26.47 16.54 2.92
CA SER A 467 -27.59 17.23 3.56
C SER A 467 -28.26 16.40 4.65
N ASP A 468 -28.31 15.08 4.50
CA ASP A 468 -28.89 14.16 5.47
C ASP A 468 -27.88 13.60 6.47
N GLY A 469 -26.57 13.80 6.21
CA GLY A 469 -25.46 13.45 7.10
C GLY A 469 -25.08 11.97 7.11
N ASP A 470 -25.44 11.20 6.08
CA ASP A 470 -25.22 9.77 6.02
C ASP A 470 -23.82 9.37 5.49
N GLY A 471 -23.07 10.33 4.95
CA GLY A 471 -21.71 10.17 4.48
C GLY A 471 -21.56 10.11 2.96
N MET A 472 -22.66 10.18 2.22
CA MET A 472 -22.67 10.30 0.76
C MET A 472 -22.92 11.76 0.35
N PRO A 473 -22.19 12.31 -0.62
CA PRO A 473 -22.42 13.69 -1.08
C PRO A 473 -23.71 13.83 -1.89
N ASP A 474 -24.48 14.90 -1.64
CA ASP A 474 -25.72 15.25 -2.38
C ASP A 474 -25.57 15.13 -3.90
N THR A 475 -24.44 15.61 -4.43
CA THR A 475 -24.17 15.59 -5.86
C THR A 475 -23.96 14.18 -6.41
N TRP A 476 -23.34 13.30 -5.62
CA TRP A 476 -23.15 11.90 -6.02
C TRP A 476 -24.47 11.13 -5.92
N GLU A 477 -25.26 11.35 -4.87
CA GLU A 477 -26.56 10.72 -4.71
C GLU A 477 -27.51 11.06 -5.85
N LYS A 478 -27.64 12.36 -6.19
CA LYS A 478 -28.41 12.81 -7.35
C LYS A 478 -27.94 12.14 -8.65
N LEU A 479 -26.62 12.03 -8.83
CA LEU A 479 -26.05 11.35 -10.02
C LEU A 479 -26.44 9.86 -10.06
N LYS A 480 -26.54 9.21 -8.89
CA LYS A 480 -26.91 7.79 -8.77
C LYS A 480 -28.40 7.53 -8.69
N GLY A 481 -29.23 8.58 -8.63
CA GLY A 481 -30.67 8.47 -8.50
C GLY A 481 -31.10 8.11 -7.07
N LEU A 482 -30.34 8.54 -6.07
CA LEU A 482 -30.70 8.52 -4.66
C LEU A 482 -31.28 9.88 -4.25
N ASP A 483 -31.92 9.95 -3.09
CA ASP A 483 -32.50 11.16 -2.53
C ASP A 483 -31.58 11.74 -1.44
N PRO A 484 -30.94 12.92 -1.67
CA PRO A 484 -30.00 13.52 -0.72
C PRO A 484 -30.60 13.98 0.62
N GLU A 485 -31.91 13.92 0.77
CA GLU A 485 -32.61 14.26 2.03
C GLU A 485 -33.00 13.01 2.82
N THR A 486 -32.62 11.81 2.31
CA THR A 486 -32.98 10.52 2.92
C THR A 486 -31.73 9.72 3.27
N ALA A 487 -31.37 9.67 4.56
CA ALA A 487 -30.20 8.93 5.04
C ALA A 487 -30.31 7.41 4.76
N ASP A 488 -29.75 6.98 3.64
CA ASP A 488 -29.84 5.59 3.16
C ASP A 488 -28.48 4.93 2.85
N ALA A 489 -27.39 5.42 3.45
CA ALA A 489 -26.03 4.86 3.31
C ALA A 489 -25.98 3.34 3.49
N GLY A 490 -26.75 2.77 4.40
CA GLY A 490 -26.89 1.33 4.62
C GLY A 490 -27.88 0.64 3.69
N GLY A 491 -28.53 1.36 2.77
CA GLY A 491 -29.43 0.80 1.76
C GLY A 491 -28.65 0.01 0.70
N ARG A 492 -29.38 -0.79 -0.08
CA ARG A 492 -28.84 -1.54 -1.22
C ARG A 492 -29.60 -1.23 -2.51
N HIS A 493 -29.78 0.05 -2.74
CA HIS A 493 -30.52 0.53 -3.91
C HIS A 493 -29.70 0.51 -5.18
N LEU A 494 -28.35 0.51 -5.06
CA LEU A 494 -27.42 0.55 -6.18
C LEU A 494 -26.78 -0.81 -6.51
N SER A 495 -26.66 -1.69 -5.52
CA SER A 495 -26.00 -3.00 -5.63
C SER A 495 -26.72 -4.04 -4.78
N THR A 496 -26.78 -5.30 -5.26
CA THR A 496 -27.27 -6.42 -4.43
C THR A 496 -26.23 -6.89 -3.39
N ALA A 497 -24.96 -6.49 -3.56
CA ALA A 497 -23.82 -6.97 -2.77
C ALA A 497 -23.29 -5.93 -1.77
N TYR A 498 -23.36 -4.64 -2.14
CA TYR A 498 -22.77 -3.55 -1.38
C TYR A 498 -23.83 -2.58 -0.86
N ASP A 499 -23.59 -2.03 0.32
CA ASP A 499 -24.38 -0.92 0.83
C ASP A 499 -24.13 0.34 -0.05
N ASN A 500 -25.06 1.28 -0.12
CA ASN A 500 -24.94 2.49 -0.96
C ASN A 500 -23.63 3.24 -0.66
N ILE A 501 -23.26 3.37 0.60
CA ILE A 501 -21.98 3.98 1.01
C ILE A 501 -20.76 3.21 0.48
N GLU A 502 -20.82 1.89 0.38
CA GLU A 502 -19.72 1.11 -0.18
C GLU A 502 -19.60 1.34 -1.70
N VAL A 503 -20.73 1.50 -2.40
CA VAL A 503 -20.73 1.86 -3.83
C VAL A 503 -20.07 3.24 -4.02
N TYR A 504 -20.41 4.22 -3.17
CA TYR A 504 -19.75 5.53 -3.18
C TYR A 504 -18.23 5.41 -2.99
N LEU A 505 -17.80 4.67 -1.98
CA LEU A 505 -16.37 4.47 -1.68
C LEU A 505 -15.63 3.73 -2.82
N ASN A 506 -16.32 2.82 -3.51
CA ASN A 506 -15.77 2.12 -4.66
C ASN A 506 -15.63 3.04 -5.88
N ASP A 507 -16.60 3.92 -6.13
CA ASP A 507 -16.49 4.93 -7.18
C ASP A 507 -15.32 5.90 -6.94
N LEU A 508 -15.10 6.32 -5.69
CA LEU A 508 -13.95 7.14 -5.33
C LEU A 508 -12.61 6.45 -5.62
N ALA A 509 -12.53 5.14 -5.42
CA ALA A 509 -11.34 4.35 -5.71
C ALA A 509 -11.16 4.12 -7.22
N ALA A 510 -12.24 3.90 -7.97
CA ALA A 510 -12.19 3.69 -9.42
C ALA A 510 -11.67 4.90 -10.19
N THR A 511 -11.95 6.12 -9.72
CA THR A 511 -11.44 7.37 -10.34
C THR A 511 -9.92 7.57 -10.16
N ALA A 512 -9.27 6.75 -9.31
CA ALA A 512 -7.83 6.80 -9.05
C ALA A 512 -7.04 5.75 -9.85
N GLN A 513 -7.71 4.84 -10.54
CA GLN A 513 -7.14 3.79 -11.39
C GLN A 513 -7.19 4.19 -12.87
#